data_0bd37477ae7bcc7f8c7563d97bef6a99
#
_entry.id   0bd37477ae7bcc7f8c7563d97bef6a99
#
_cell.length_a   1.000
_cell.length_b   1.000
_cell.length_c   1.000
_cell.angle_alpha   90.00
_cell.angle_beta   90.00
_cell.angle_gamma   90.00
#
_symmetry.space_group_name_H-M   'P 1'
#
loop_
_entity.id
_entity.type
_entity.pdbx_description
1 polymer ?
#
loop_
_entity_poly.entity_id
_entity_poly.type
_entity_poly.pdbx_seq_one_letter_code
_entity_poly.pdbx_strand_id
1 'polypeptide(L)'
;MRSIGACIAWAACSLFLMPGSISAQTAGGSKANSARYAGVLVPAREADIAPRVDGLLQSIHFKPGQFVKKKELLFEFMPTEKELQLKIERARLERAKAKLQLAEVVLSGKQTLRKKDATSELQLLQAKAERDIAAADVGEAETVVRVAELTILELKLYAPFDGIMSAPLLPEGTFLKREKDSKLARIVQLDPIRVAAEAPFDVYAGRRQLTKSDEQTLKDVELTLKLPDGSEYQHKGRLISGGFQFGINTQKLEVWAEFPNPDHLLRPGLKVELESRLINGR
;
A
#
# COMPACT_ATOMS: atom_id res chain seq x y z
N MET A 1 60.05 -38.08 -55.85
CA MET A 1 59.85 -39.13 -56.89
C MET A 1 58.39 -39.03 -57.34
N ARG A 2 58.26 -38.79 -58.66
CA ARG A 2 57.12 -39.11 -59.59
C ARG A 2 55.78 -38.52 -59.20
N SER A 3 55.24 -37.54 -59.85
CA SER A 3 54.89 -37.25 -61.25
C SER A 3 53.54 -37.81 -61.67
N ILE A 4 52.87 -36.94 -62.40
CA ILE A 4 51.89 -37.16 -63.47
C ILE A 4 50.43 -37.05 -62.98
N GLY A 5 49.55 -36.26 -63.49
CA GLY A 5 49.46 -35.43 -64.69
C GLY A 5 48.04 -35.31 -65.14
N ALA A 6 47.69 -34.16 -65.61
CA ALA A 6 46.74 -33.85 -66.70
C ALA A 6 45.28 -34.38 -66.64
N CYS A 7 44.25 -33.70 -66.90
CA CYS A 7 43.78 -32.99 -68.13
C CYS A 7 42.42 -32.30 -67.88
N ILE A 8 42.38 -31.07 -68.24
CA ILE A 8 41.43 -30.25 -69.00
C ILE A 8 40.09 -30.92 -69.43
N ALA A 9 39.00 -30.30 -69.06
CA ALA A 9 37.85 -30.11 -69.95
C ALA A 9 37.01 -28.91 -69.50
N TRP A 10 36.93 -27.92 -70.39
CA TRP A 10 36.02 -26.76 -70.33
C TRP A 10 34.61 -27.23 -70.63
N ALA A 11 33.64 -26.79 -69.80
CA ALA A 11 32.24 -26.70 -70.21
C ALA A 11 31.68 -25.39 -69.62
N ALA A 12 31.45 -24.42 -70.49
CA ALA A 12 30.73 -23.22 -70.22
C ALA A 12 29.25 -23.55 -69.98
N CYS A 13 28.74 -23.22 -68.81
CA CYS A 13 27.30 -23.24 -68.56
C CYS A 13 26.88 -21.87 -68.09
N SER A 14 26.15 -21.20 -68.96
CA SER A 14 25.55 -19.86 -68.77
C SER A 14 24.56 -19.90 -67.62
N LEU A 15 24.86 -19.21 -66.52
CA LEU A 15 23.93 -19.06 -65.41
C LEU A 15 23.10 -17.79 -65.61
N PHE A 16 21.82 -18.01 -65.83
CA PHE A 16 20.76 -17.03 -65.93
C PHE A 16 20.54 -16.47 -64.53
N LEU A 17 20.92 -15.23 -64.25
CA LEU A 17 20.57 -14.49 -63.02
C LEU A 17 19.08 -14.08 -63.11
N MET A 18 18.21 -14.75 -62.37
CA MET A 18 16.90 -14.18 -62.02
C MET A 18 17.05 -13.32 -60.76
N PRO A 19 16.54 -12.06 -60.75
CA PRO A 19 16.44 -11.30 -59.51
C PRO A 19 15.28 -11.82 -58.68
N GLY A 20 15.61 -12.63 -57.68
CA GLY A 20 14.63 -13.01 -56.63
C GLY A 20 14.28 -11.77 -55.79
N SER A 21 13.06 -11.29 -55.95
CA SER A 21 12.46 -10.26 -55.11
C SER A 21 12.38 -10.77 -53.66
N ILE A 22 13.28 -10.31 -52.82
CA ILE A 22 13.16 -10.50 -51.38
C ILE A 22 12.00 -9.62 -50.90
N SER A 23 10.82 -10.19 -50.80
CA SER A 23 9.70 -9.56 -50.11
C SER A 23 10.05 -9.53 -48.62
N ALA A 24 10.54 -8.41 -48.13
CA ALA A 24 10.63 -8.13 -46.72
C ALA A 24 9.19 -8.10 -46.17
N GLN A 25 8.73 -9.22 -45.62
CA GLN A 25 7.50 -9.25 -44.83
C GLN A 25 7.72 -8.42 -43.60
N THR A 26 7.13 -7.24 -43.58
CA THR A 26 6.96 -6.39 -42.39
C THR A 26 6.08 -7.12 -41.35
N ALA A 27 6.69 -7.96 -40.51
CA ALA A 27 6.06 -8.64 -39.42
C ALA A 27 5.87 -7.75 -38.14
N GLY A 28 6.01 -6.43 -38.29
CA GLY A 28 5.99 -5.46 -37.18
C GLY A 28 4.60 -5.03 -36.71
N GLY A 29 3.57 -5.06 -37.58
CA GLY A 29 2.25 -4.51 -37.24
C GLY A 29 1.36 -5.40 -36.37
N SER A 30 1.57 -6.72 -36.41
CA SER A 30 0.69 -7.68 -35.69
C SER A 30 0.98 -7.76 -34.18
N LYS A 31 2.23 -7.62 -33.78
CA LYS A 31 2.63 -7.72 -32.35
C LYS A 31 2.27 -6.49 -31.51
N ALA A 32 2.15 -5.32 -32.10
CA ALA A 32 1.78 -4.10 -31.38
C ALA A 32 0.28 -4.05 -31.02
N ASN A 33 -0.58 -4.66 -31.86
CA ASN A 33 -2.01 -4.66 -31.66
C ASN A 33 -2.49 -5.74 -30.65
N SER A 34 -1.81 -6.88 -30.58
CA SER A 34 -2.09 -7.95 -29.62
C SER A 34 -0.78 -8.54 -29.10
N ALA A 35 -0.65 -8.64 -27.80
CA ALA A 35 0.54 -9.21 -27.18
C ALA A 35 0.17 -10.05 -25.94
N ARG A 36 0.97 -11.08 -25.68
CA ARG A 36 0.82 -11.99 -24.55
C ARG A 36 2.04 -11.92 -23.65
N TYR A 37 1.79 -11.89 -22.36
CA TYR A 37 2.84 -11.82 -21.34
C TYR A 37 2.58 -12.85 -20.26
N ALA A 38 3.64 -13.48 -19.78
CA ALA A 38 3.57 -14.17 -18.50
C ALA A 38 3.44 -13.14 -17.37
N GLY A 39 2.50 -13.37 -16.47
CA GLY A 39 2.27 -12.53 -15.31
C GLY A 39 2.10 -13.36 -14.04
N VAL A 40 2.19 -12.68 -12.92
CA VAL A 40 1.92 -13.25 -11.60
C VAL A 40 0.85 -12.40 -10.93
N LEU A 41 -0.14 -13.05 -10.34
CA LEU A 41 -1.14 -12.38 -9.54
C LEU A 41 -0.50 -11.86 -8.25
N VAL A 42 -0.73 -10.59 -7.98
CA VAL A 42 -0.29 -9.91 -6.76
C VAL A 42 -1.50 -9.21 -6.10
N PRO A 43 -1.49 -9.00 -4.80
CA PRO A 43 -2.59 -8.31 -4.15
C PRO A 43 -2.67 -6.85 -4.62
N ALA A 44 -3.87 -6.28 -4.73
CA ALA A 44 -4.03 -4.86 -4.98
C ALA A 44 -3.48 -4.03 -3.82
N ARG A 45 -3.67 -4.53 -2.59
CA ARG A 45 -3.14 -3.94 -1.35
C ARG A 45 -2.80 -5.07 -0.38
N GLU A 46 -1.72 -4.90 0.34
CA GLU A 46 -1.39 -5.74 1.50
C GLU A 46 -0.91 -4.86 2.66
N ALA A 47 -1.16 -5.31 3.87
CA ALA A 47 -0.67 -4.66 5.07
C ALA A 47 -0.36 -5.69 6.15
N ASP A 48 0.74 -5.46 6.84
CA ASP A 48 1.02 -6.19 8.08
C ASP A 48 0.33 -5.49 9.23
N ILE A 49 -0.43 -6.25 10.01
CA ILE A 49 -1.10 -5.79 11.22
C ILE A 49 -0.09 -5.91 12.36
N ALA A 50 0.20 -4.80 13.01
CA ALA A 50 1.19 -4.69 14.08
C ALA A 50 0.60 -4.03 15.32
N PRO A 51 1.09 -4.35 16.55
CA PRO A 51 0.67 -3.68 17.76
C PRO A 51 1.12 -2.20 17.72
N ARG A 52 0.26 -1.31 18.20
CA ARG A 52 0.56 0.13 18.32
C ARG A 52 1.04 0.51 19.71
N VAL A 53 0.69 -0.32 20.68
CA VAL A 53 1.02 -0.17 22.11
C VAL A 53 1.49 -1.49 22.66
N ASP A 54 2.24 -1.44 23.76
CA ASP A 54 2.63 -2.63 24.52
C ASP A 54 1.42 -3.14 25.31
N GLY A 55 1.24 -4.46 25.38
CA GLY A 55 0.15 -5.03 26.14
C GLY A 55 0.00 -6.54 25.97
N LEU A 56 -0.87 -7.13 26.78
CA LEU A 56 -1.24 -8.52 26.69
C LEU A 56 -2.31 -8.71 25.62
N LEU A 57 -2.07 -9.57 24.63
CA LEU A 57 -3.06 -9.95 23.62
C LEU A 57 -4.18 -10.75 24.28
N GLN A 58 -5.37 -10.18 24.38
CA GLN A 58 -6.51 -10.77 25.06
C GLN A 58 -7.28 -11.71 24.15
N SER A 59 -7.62 -11.26 22.93
CA SER A 59 -8.42 -12.03 21.99
C SER A 59 -8.12 -11.72 20.52
N ILE A 60 -8.36 -12.75 19.68
CA ILE A 60 -8.23 -12.70 18.22
C ILE A 60 -9.63 -12.97 17.65
N HIS A 61 -10.17 -12.01 16.88
CA HIS A 61 -11.56 -12.02 16.42
C HIS A 61 -11.75 -12.55 14.99
N PHE A 62 -10.73 -13.17 14.40
CA PHE A 62 -10.81 -13.75 13.05
C PHE A 62 -10.19 -15.15 13.01
N LYS A 63 -10.50 -15.90 11.97
CA LYS A 63 -9.87 -17.20 11.66
C LYS A 63 -8.88 -17.07 10.49
N PRO A 64 -7.84 -17.92 10.42
CA PRO A 64 -6.97 -17.99 9.26
C PRO A 64 -7.78 -18.19 7.96
N GLY A 65 -7.50 -17.38 6.95
CA GLY A 65 -8.22 -17.43 5.68
C GLY A 65 -9.61 -16.79 5.69
N GLN A 66 -10.04 -16.18 6.79
CA GLN A 66 -11.32 -15.46 6.86
C GLN A 66 -11.25 -14.15 6.08
N PHE A 67 -12.32 -13.84 5.34
CA PHE A 67 -12.53 -12.53 4.78
C PHE A 67 -13.08 -11.59 5.84
N VAL A 68 -12.48 -10.41 5.98
CA VAL A 68 -12.85 -9.37 6.93
C VAL A 68 -13.15 -8.06 6.19
N LYS A 69 -14.04 -7.26 6.76
CA LYS A 69 -14.41 -5.95 6.23
C LYS A 69 -13.55 -4.85 6.86
N LYS A 70 -13.38 -3.76 6.16
CA LYS A 70 -12.75 -2.55 6.70
C LYS A 70 -13.39 -2.12 8.01
N LYS A 71 -12.56 -1.80 9.02
CA LYS A 71 -12.96 -1.47 10.39
C LYS A 71 -13.53 -2.65 11.20
N GLU A 72 -13.44 -3.87 10.73
CA GLU A 72 -13.74 -5.05 11.53
C GLU A 72 -12.63 -5.24 12.59
N LEU A 73 -13.01 -5.58 13.82
CA LEU A 73 -12.08 -5.80 14.92
C LEU A 73 -11.29 -7.08 14.67
N LEU A 74 -9.96 -7.00 14.73
CA LEU A 74 -9.05 -8.11 14.48
C LEU A 74 -8.39 -8.62 15.76
N PHE A 75 -7.85 -7.71 16.55
CA PHE A 75 -7.13 -8.02 17.79
C PHE A 75 -7.58 -7.08 18.89
N GLU A 76 -7.69 -7.62 20.10
CA GLU A 76 -8.00 -6.87 21.30
C GLU A 76 -6.96 -7.16 22.38
N PHE A 77 -6.42 -6.08 22.95
CA PHE A 77 -5.46 -6.13 24.05
C PHE A 77 -6.15 -5.85 25.36
N MET A 78 -5.59 -6.39 26.47
CA MET A 78 -6.12 -6.19 27.81
C MET A 78 -6.05 -4.70 28.20
N PRO A 79 -7.20 -4.06 28.50
CA PRO A 79 -7.24 -2.61 28.72
C PRO A 79 -6.92 -2.19 30.16
N THR A 80 -6.98 -3.10 31.12
CA THR A 80 -7.02 -2.82 32.57
C THR A 80 -5.92 -1.86 33.04
N GLU A 81 -4.68 -2.10 32.64
CA GLU A 81 -3.55 -1.24 33.05
C GLU A 81 -3.70 0.19 32.50
N LYS A 82 -4.09 0.33 31.22
CA LYS A 82 -4.23 1.62 30.54
C LYS A 82 -5.44 2.40 31.05
N GLU A 83 -6.53 1.69 31.39
CA GLU A 83 -7.70 2.31 32.02
C GLU A 83 -7.38 2.86 33.41
N LEU A 84 -6.61 2.13 34.21
CA LEU A 84 -6.14 2.63 35.51
C LEU A 84 -5.23 3.85 35.34
N GLN A 85 -4.33 3.81 34.36
CA GLN A 85 -3.49 4.95 34.04
C GLN A 85 -4.32 6.18 33.63
N LEU A 86 -5.30 6.02 32.77
CA LEU A 86 -6.23 7.10 32.39
C LEU A 86 -6.94 7.69 33.61
N LYS A 87 -7.37 6.83 34.55
CA LYS A 87 -8.03 7.28 35.78
C LYS A 87 -7.10 8.14 36.64
N ILE A 88 -5.80 7.78 36.71
CA ILE A 88 -4.78 8.59 37.41
C ILE A 88 -4.62 9.94 36.73
N GLU A 89 -4.50 9.96 35.41
CA GLU A 89 -4.30 11.22 34.68
C GLU A 89 -5.53 12.13 34.78
N ARG A 90 -6.73 11.61 34.75
CA ARG A 90 -7.96 12.37 35.00
C ARG A 90 -7.97 13.02 36.40
N ALA A 91 -7.52 12.28 37.43
CA ALA A 91 -7.41 12.83 38.78
C ALA A 91 -6.35 13.96 38.87
N ARG A 92 -5.26 13.86 38.09
CA ARG A 92 -4.26 14.95 37.97
C ARG A 92 -4.84 16.20 37.28
N LEU A 93 -5.65 16.00 36.24
CA LEU A 93 -6.36 17.11 35.58
C LEU A 93 -7.31 17.81 36.54
N GLU A 94 -8.11 17.10 37.31
CA GLU A 94 -9.02 17.70 38.28
C GLU A 94 -8.25 18.49 39.36
N ARG A 95 -7.09 18.00 39.80
CA ARG A 95 -6.21 18.75 40.71
C ARG A 95 -5.68 20.04 40.08
N ALA A 96 -5.27 19.99 38.79
CA ALA A 96 -4.80 21.19 38.08
C ALA A 96 -5.92 22.24 37.93
N LYS A 97 -7.16 21.79 37.60
CA LYS A 97 -8.34 22.67 37.54
C LYS A 97 -8.65 23.34 38.87
N ALA A 98 -8.58 22.57 39.96
CA ALA A 98 -8.78 23.16 41.32
C ALA A 98 -7.73 24.23 41.67
N LYS A 99 -6.45 24.00 41.28
CA LYS A 99 -5.40 25.04 41.44
C LYS A 99 -5.69 26.28 40.61
N LEU A 100 -6.12 26.14 39.35
CA LEU A 100 -6.48 27.26 38.50
C LEU A 100 -7.64 28.06 39.12
N GLN A 101 -8.68 27.36 39.55
CA GLN A 101 -9.82 28.02 40.24
C GLN A 101 -9.38 28.80 41.46
N LEU A 102 -8.47 28.27 42.29
CA LEU A 102 -7.91 29.01 43.43
C LEU A 102 -7.15 30.26 42.95
N ALA A 103 -6.28 30.13 41.97
CA ALA A 103 -5.51 31.26 41.41
C ALA A 103 -6.41 32.34 40.81
N GLU A 104 -7.52 31.98 40.16
CA GLU A 104 -8.53 32.90 39.65
C GLU A 104 -9.22 33.67 40.77
N VAL A 105 -9.59 33.00 41.86
CA VAL A 105 -10.19 33.66 43.04
C VAL A 105 -9.19 34.64 43.66
N VAL A 106 -7.93 34.24 43.81
CA VAL A 106 -6.87 35.11 44.34
C VAL A 106 -6.67 36.34 43.45
N LEU A 107 -6.57 36.14 42.13
CA LEU A 107 -6.42 37.23 41.17
C LEU A 107 -7.60 38.19 41.22
N SER A 108 -8.83 37.72 41.24
CA SER A 108 -10.05 38.53 41.33
C SER A 108 -10.10 39.36 42.61
N GLY A 109 -9.68 38.76 43.75
CA GLY A 109 -9.52 39.43 45.02
C GLY A 109 -8.49 40.56 44.94
N LYS A 110 -7.29 40.32 44.38
CA LYS A 110 -6.24 41.33 44.18
C LYS A 110 -6.67 42.46 43.25
N GLN A 111 -7.41 42.15 42.17
CA GLN A 111 -8.00 43.16 41.26
C GLN A 111 -8.98 44.08 42.00
N THR A 112 -9.83 43.52 42.88
CA THR A 112 -10.78 44.30 43.68
C THR A 112 -10.08 45.19 44.69
N LEU A 113 -9.02 44.70 45.38
CA LEU A 113 -8.20 45.49 46.29
C LEU A 113 -7.42 46.59 45.56
N ARG A 114 -6.97 46.36 44.34
CA ARG A 114 -6.27 47.37 43.52
C ARG A 114 -7.18 48.54 43.18
N LYS A 115 -8.44 48.27 42.83
CA LYS A 115 -9.43 49.34 42.59
C LYS A 115 -9.67 50.23 43.82
N LYS A 116 -9.29 49.79 45.02
CA LYS A 116 -9.39 50.53 46.30
C LYS A 116 -8.04 50.99 46.79
N ASP A 117 -6.99 51.01 45.95
CA ASP A 117 -5.59 51.33 46.28
C ASP A 117 -5.03 50.54 47.48
N ALA A 118 -5.56 49.36 47.78
CA ALA A 118 -5.20 48.49 48.92
C ALA A 118 -4.25 47.35 48.59
N THR A 119 -3.62 47.36 47.41
CA THR A 119 -2.60 46.37 47.00
C THR A 119 -1.59 46.98 46.02
N SER A 120 -0.35 46.45 46.00
CA SER A 120 0.68 46.92 45.08
C SER A 120 0.48 46.33 43.67
N GLU A 121 1.00 47.04 42.66
CA GLU A 121 0.98 46.54 41.28
C GLU A 121 1.77 45.24 41.10
N LEU A 122 2.88 45.10 41.84
CA LEU A 122 3.67 43.87 41.84
C LEU A 122 2.87 42.65 42.32
N GLN A 123 2.07 42.82 43.42
CA GLN A 123 1.21 41.71 43.91
C GLN A 123 0.10 41.33 42.92
N LEU A 124 -0.44 42.29 42.19
CA LEU A 124 -1.41 42.00 41.13
C LEU A 124 -0.76 41.26 39.96
N LEU A 125 0.44 41.68 39.55
CA LEU A 125 1.20 41.01 38.49
C LEU A 125 1.57 39.58 38.88
N GLN A 126 2.00 39.35 40.13
CA GLN A 126 2.27 38.01 40.66
C GLN A 126 1.03 37.11 40.62
N ALA A 127 -0.12 37.59 41.10
CA ALA A 127 -1.37 36.79 41.06
C ALA A 127 -1.82 36.49 39.62
N LYS A 128 -1.56 37.39 38.67
CA LYS A 128 -1.82 37.16 37.25
C LYS A 128 -0.89 36.08 36.71
N ALA A 129 0.41 36.14 37.02
CA ALA A 129 1.37 35.15 36.59
C ALA A 129 1.05 33.74 37.16
N GLU A 130 0.67 33.69 38.45
CA GLU A 130 0.25 32.41 39.08
C GLU A 130 -0.98 31.80 38.42
N ARG A 131 -1.97 32.62 38.05
CA ARG A 131 -3.15 32.17 37.32
C ARG A 131 -2.77 31.68 35.93
N ASP A 132 -1.87 32.39 35.22
CA ASP A 132 -1.44 31.99 33.87
C ASP A 132 -0.63 30.70 33.90
N ILE A 133 0.22 30.50 34.92
CA ILE A 133 0.93 29.22 35.16
C ILE A 133 -0.08 28.10 35.43
N ALA A 134 -1.05 28.32 36.34
CA ALA A 134 -2.06 27.30 36.63
C ALA A 134 -2.94 26.97 35.41
N ALA A 135 -3.22 27.93 34.55
CA ALA A 135 -3.92 27.70 33.29
C ALA A 135 -3.09 26.84 32.31
N ALA A 136 -1.78 27.04 32.25
CA ALA A 136 -0.87 26.22 31.47
C ALA A 136 -0.78 24.79 32.03
N ASP A 137 -0.74 24.62 33.36
CA ASP A 137 -0.78 23.29 34.03
C ASP A 137 -2.06 22.49 33.64
N VAL A 138 -3.20 23.18 33.54
CA VAL A 138 -4.46 22.55 33.07
C VAL A 138 -4.32 22.09 31.63
N GLY A 139 -3.80 22.92 30.74
CA GLY A 139 -3.58 22.56 29.33
C GLY A 139 -2.64 21.35 29.15
N GLU A 140 -1.57 21.29 29.95
CA GLU A 140 -0.67 20.14 29.99
C GLU A 140 -1.42 18.87 30.44
N ALA A 141 -2.13 18.92 31.57
CA ALA A 141 -2.87 17.79 32.12
C ALA A 141 -3.97 17.29 31.17
N GLU A 142 -4.68 18.19 30.47
CA GLU A 142 -5.64 17.84 29.42
C GLU A 142 -5.01 17.08 28.26
N THR A 143 -3.82 17.51 27.85
CA THR A 143 -3.05 16.84 26.79
C THR A 143 -2.64 15.43 27.21
N VAL A 144 -2.17 15.24 28.45
CA VAL A 144 -1.80 13.92 28.98
C VAL A 144 -3.01 12.99 29.05
N VAL A 145 -4.16 13.47 29.51
CA VAL A 145 -5.43 12.70 29.48
C VAL A 145 -5.77 12.27 28.06
N ARG A 146 -5.65 13.18 27.09
CA ARG A 146 -5.92 12.89 25.69
C ARG A 146 -5.01 11.79 25.14
N VAL A 147 -3.72 11.83 25.46
CA VAL A 147 -2.76 10.78 25.08
C VAL A 147 -3.15 9.42 25.68
N ALA A 148 -3.54 9.41 26.96
CA ALA A 148 -4.00 8.16 27.62
C ALA A 148 -5.28 7.60 26.97
N GLU A 149 -6.24 8.46 26.58
CA GLU A 149 -7.44 8.06 25.85
C GLU A 149 -7.12 7.48 24.48
N LEU A 150 -6.22 8.09 23.71
CA LEU A 150 -5.74 7.57 22.43
C LEU A 150 -5.07 6.21 22.60
N THR A 151 -4.25 6.04 23.64
CA THR A 151 -3.60 4.75 23.95
C THR A 151 -4.62 3.62 24.16
N ILE A 152 -5.75 3.91 24.83
CA ILE A 152 -6.83 2.94 25.02
C ILE A 152 -7.50 2.58 23.68
N LEU A 153 -7.71 3.55 22.78
CA LEU A 153 -8.25 3.27 21.45
C LEU A 153 -7.32 2.37 20.63
N GLU A 154 -6.01 2.50 20.81
CA GLU A 154 -4.99 1.71 20.13
C GLU A 154 -4.85 0.27 20.64
N LEU A 155 -5.53 -0.09 21.75
CA LEU A 155 -5.63 -1.47 22.22
C LEU A 155 -6.52 -2.35 21.34
N LYS A 156 -7.28 -1.76 20.43
CA LYS A 156 -8.12 -2.46 19.46
C LYS A 156 -7.59 -2.23 18.06
N LEU A 157 -7.20 -3.30 17.40
CA LEU A 157 -6.70 -3.25 16.04
C LEU A 157 -7.79 -3.64 15.06
N TYR A 158 -8.02 -2.80 14.08
CA TYR A 158 -9.07 -2.96 13.07
C TYR A 158 -8.48 -3.17 11.68
N ALA A 159 -9.24 -3.86 10.82
CA ALA A 159 -8.89 -4.04 9.42
C ALA A 159 -8.81 -2.69 8.68
N PRO A 160 -7.69 -2.38 8.00
CA PRO A 160 -7.51 -1.12 7.27
C PRO A 160 -8.31 -1.07 5.96
N PHE A 161 -8.63 -2.22 5.38
CA PHE A 161 -9.41 -2.40 4.15
C PHE A 161 -10.04 -3.80 4.13
N ASP A 162 -10.94 -4.05 3.18
CA ASP A 162 -11.55 -5.36 2.99
C ASP A 162 -10.52 -6.34 2.44
N GLY A 163 -10.45 -7.54 3.01
CA GLY A 163 -9.44 -8.50 2.58
C GLY A 163 -9.48 -9.82 3.34
N ILE A 164 -8.57 -10.70 2.99
CA ILE A 164 -8.41 -12.01 3.63
C ILE A 164 -7.25 -11.96 4.63
N MET A 165 -7.44 -12.58 5.79
CA MET A 165 -6.45 -12.61 6.86
C MET A 165 -5.53 -13.84 6.76
N SER A 166 -4.24 -13.64 6.97
CA SER A 166 -3.31 -14.74 7.23
C SER A 166 -3.60 -15.40 8.60
N ALA A 167 -2.94 -16.50 8.89
CA ALA A 167 -2.89 -16.99 10.26
C ALA A 167 -2.24 -15.95 11.19
N PRO A 168 -2.73 -15.81 12.44
CA PRO A 168 -2.03 -15.02 13.44
C PRO A 168 -0.67 -15.65 13.76
N LEU A 169 0.35 -14.82 13.94
CA LEU A 169 1.72 -15.28 14.21
C LEU A 169 1.96 -15.59 15.69
N LEU A 170 1.14 -15.02 16.56
CA LEU A 170 1.26 -15.17 18.01
C LEU A 170 -0.09 -15.54 18.62
N PRO A 171 -0.13 -16.41 19.64
CA PRO A 171 -1.37 -16.83 20.30
C PRO A 171 -1.86 -15.79 21.30
N GLU A 172 -3.14 -15.91 21.67
CA GLU A 172 -3.74 -15.18 22.79
C GLU A 172 -2.98 -15.46 24.10
N GLY A 173 -2.95 -14.48 24.99
CA GLY A 173 -2.19 -14.55 26.23
C GLY A 173 -0.71 -14.16 26.10
N THR A 174 -0.23 -13.82 24.90
CA THR A 174 1.14 -13.34 24.67
C THR A 174 1.25 -11.86 25.02
N PHE A 175 2.27 -11.50 25.81
CA PHE A 175 2.61 -10.08 26.03
C PHE A 175 3.45 -9.57 24.88
N LEU A 176 2.98 -8.52 24.21
CA LEU A 176 3.56 -7.94 23.01
C LEU A 176 4.23 -6.60 23.31
N LYS A 177 5.39 -6.39 22.67
CA LYS A 177 6.10 -5.12 22.70
C LYS A 177 6.11 -4.52 21.30
N ARG A 178 5.61 -3.29 21.17
CA ARG A 178 5.54 -2.57 19.88
C ARG A 178 6.84 -2.57 19.10
N GLU A 179 7.98 -2.39 19.79
CA GLU A 179 9.30 -2.32 19.14
C GLU A 179 9.82 -3.67 18.65
N LYS A 180 9.45 -4.77 19.31
CA LYS A 180 9.96 -6.11 19.04
C LYS A 180 9.01 -6.92 18.16
N ASP A 181 7.72 -6.82 18.41
CA ASP A 181 6.69 -7.64 17.77
C ASP A 181 6.01 -6.84 16.64
N SER A 182 6.75 -6.62 15.55
CA SER A 182 6.34 -5.73 14.45
C SER A 182 5.23 -6.30 13.57
N LYS A 183 4.79 -7.57 13.79
CA LYS A 183 3.82 -8.22 12.92
C LYS A 183 3.01 -9.27 13.68
N LEU A 184 1.67 -9.13 13.64
CA LEU A 184 0.72 -10.07 14.23
C LEU A 184 0.03 -10.95 13.19
N ALA A 185 -0.33 -10.38 12.06
CA ALA A 185 -0.93 -11.04 10.92
C ALA A 185 -0.77 -10.17 9.68
N ARG A 186 -1.12 -10.72 8.52
CA ARG A 186 -1.18 -9.98 7.26
C ARG A 186 -2.61 -9.98 6.73
N ILE A 187 -3.05 -8.83 6.24
CA ILE A 187 -4.27 -8.69 5.46
C ILE A 187 -3.94 -8.44 4.00
N VAL A 188 -4.67 -9.11 3.10
CA VAL A 188 -4.47 -9.06 1.66
C VAL A 188 -5.79 -8.76 0.97
N GLN A 189 -5.82 -7.71 0.17
CA GLN A 189 -6.98 -7.37 -0.66
C GLN A 189 -7.01 -8.25 -1.91
N LEU A 190 -8.14 -8.94 -2.13
CA LEU A 190 -8.33 -9.83 -3.26
C LEU A 190 -9.18 -9.22 -4.37
N ASP A 191 -10.02 -8.25 -4.06
CA ASP A 191 -10.84 -7.55 -5.04
C ASP A 191 -10.64 -6.02 -4.89
N PRO A 192 -10.17 -5.36 -5.96
CA PRO A 192 -9.61 -5.96 -7.17
C PRO A 192 -8.30 -6.71 -6.91
N ILE A 193 -7.91 -7.60 -7.84
CA ILE A 193 -6.59 -8.24 -7.83
C ILE A 193 -5.72 -7.65 -8.93
N ARG A 194 -4.41 -7.70 -8.76
CA ARG A 194 -3.46 -7.18 -9.75
C ARG A 194 -2.67 -8.29 -10.40
N VAL A 195 -2.26 -8.04 -11.63
CA VAL A 195 -1.28 -8.84 -12.38
C VAL A 195 -0.04 -7.98 -12.56
N ALA A 196 1.09 -8.46 -12.09
CA ALA A 196 2.41 -7.95 -12.45
C ALA A 196 2.91 -8.76 -13.64
N ALA A 197 3.12 -8.11 -14.79
CA ALA A 197 3.60 -8.74 -16.01
C ALA A 197 4.76 -7.94 -16.59
N GLU A 198 5.60 -8.60 -17.39
CA GLU A 198 6.76 -8.00 -18.05
C GLU A 198 6.51 -7.85 -19.54
N ALA A 199 6.43 -6.62 -20.03
CA ALA A 199 6.28 -6.30 -21.44
C ALA A 199 7.66 -6.10 -22.12
N PRO A 200 7.97 -6.79 -23.23
CA PRO A 200 9.18 -6.58 -23.99
C PRO A 200 9.22 -5.19 -24.63
N PHE A 201 10.44 -4.69 -24.90
CA PHE A 201 10.66 -3.36 -25.47
C PHE A 201 9.96 -3.15 -26.83
N ASP A 202 9.96 -4.16 -27.70
CA ASP A 202 9.35 -4.08 -29.04
C ASP A 202 7.83 -3.81 -28.96
N VAL A 203 7.15 -4.41 -28.00
CA VAL A 203 5.72 -4.17 -27.76
C VAL A 203 5.46 -2.78 -27.20
N TYR A 204 6.28 -2.34 -26.23
CA TYR A 204 6.20 -0.98 -25.70
C TYR A 204 6.42 0.06 -26.78
N ALA A 205 7.51 -0.06 -27.57
CA ALA A 205 7.85 0.86 -28.62
C ALA A 205 6.78 0.91 -29.72
N GLY A 206 6.26 -0.25 -30.15
CA GLY A 206 5.19 -0.33 -31.14
C GLY A 206 3.89 0.33 -30.66
N ARG A 207 3.50 0.13 -29.41
CA ARG A 207 2.32 0.80 -28.83
C ARG A 207 2.51 2.30 -28.71
N ARG A 208 3.71 2.74 -28.28
CA ARG A 208 4.04 4.16 -28.16
C ARG A 208 3.92 4.91 -29.47
N GLN A 209 4.24 4.26 -30.58
CA GLN A 209 4.04 4.82 -31.94
C GLN A 209 2.55 4.95 -32.30
N LEU A 210 1.71 4.01 -31.86
CA LEU A 210 0.27 4.00 -32.18
C LEU A 210 -0.53 4.96 -31.30
N THR A 211 -0.23 5.01 -29.99
CA THR A 211 -1.02 5.75 -29.00
C THR A 211 -0.50 7.15 -28.69
N LYS A 212 0.74 7.48 -29.09
CA LYS A 212 1.42 8.78 -28.90
C LYS A 212 1.66 9.17 -27.42
N SER A 213 0.94 8.60 -26.44
CA SER A 213 1.14 8.85 -25.02
C SER A 213 0.88 7.60 -24.18
N ASP A 214 1.51 7.51 -22.99
CA ASP A 214 1.28 6.40 -22.06
C ASP A 214 -0.14 6.45 -21.48
N GLU A 215 -0.67 7.65 -21.22
CA GLU A 215 -2.04 7.84 -20.75
C GLU A 215 -3.09 7.31 -21.75
N GLN A 216 -2.83 7.48 -23.04
CA GLN A 216 -3.68 6.95 -24.09
C GLN A 216 -3.57 5.43 -24.16
N THR A 217 -2.37 4.88 -24.02
CA THR A 217 -2.15 3.43 -23.92
C THR A 217 -2.93 2.82 -22.76
N LEU A 218 -2.96 3.48 -21.58
CA LEU A 218 -3.72 3.00 -20.42
C LEU A 218 -5.22 2.90 -20.69
N LYS A 219 -5.78 3.77 -21.54
CA LYS A 219 -7.22 3.82 -21.86
C LYS A 219 -7.60 2.89 -23.00
N ASP A 220 -6.72 2.74 -24.00
CA ASP A 220 -7.01 2.05 -25.24
C ASP A 220 -6.62 0.56 -25.23
N VAL A 221 -6.06 0.06 -24.13
CA VAL A 221 -5.69 -1.35 -23.97
C VAL A 221 -6.77 -2.11 -23.22
N GLU A 222 -7.36 -3.10 -23.87
CA GLU A 222 -8.18 -4.13 -23.24
C GLU A 222 -7.32 -5.31 -22.83
N LEU A 223 -7.58 -5.84 -21.63
CA LEU A 223 -6.81 -6.93 -21.04
C LEU A 223 -7.72 -8.11 -20.74
N THR A 224 -7.31 -9.29 -21.18
CA THR A 224 -7.90 -10.57 -20.81
C THR A 224 -6.88 -11.43 -20.10
N LEU A 225 -7.36 -12.31 -19.23
CA LEU A 225 -6.52 -13.16 -18.39
C LEU A 225 -6.81 -14.62 -18.73
N LYS A 226 -5.75 -15.37 -19.03
CA LYS A 226 -5.83 -16.82 -19.15
C LYS A 226 -5.27 -17.49 -17.91
N LEU A 227 -6.06 -18.41 -17.38
CA LEU A 227 -5.72 -19.18 -16.20
C LEU A 227 -4.80 -20.36 -16.57
N PRO A 228 -4.13 -21.02 -15.59
CA PRO A 228 -3.22 -22.13 -15.85
C PRO A 228 -3.87 -23.36 -16.49
N ASP A 229 -5.18 -23.53 -16.36
CA ASP A 229 -5.97 -24.58 -17.00
C ASP A 229 -6.32 -24.27 -18.47
N GLY A 230 -5.89 -23.09 -18.97
CA GLY A 230 -6.17 -22.62 -20.33
C GLY A 230 -7.51 -21.90 -20.49
N SER A 231 -8.34 -21.83 -19.45
CA SER A 231 -9.60 -21.09 -19.48
C SER A 231 -9.36 -19.58 -19.47
N GLU A 232 -10.27 -18.84 -20.09
CA GLU A 232 -10.26 -17.37 -20.05
C GLU A 232 -11.07 -16.88 -18.84
N TYR A 233 -10.50 -15.94 -18.11
CA TYR A 233 -11.18 -15.33 -16.97
C TYR A 233 -12.31 -14.41 -17.47
N GLN A 234 -13.48 -14.52 -16.85
CA GLN A 234 -14.72 -13.85 -17.32
C GLN A 234 -14.68 -12.33 -17.26
N HIS A 235 -13.88 -11.76 -16.36
CA HIS A 235 -13.81 -10.29 -16.18
C HIS A 235 -12.61 -9.72 -16.94
N LYS A 236 -12.83 -8.64 -17.66
CA LYS A 236 -11.77 -7.90 -18.33
C LYS A 236 -11.03 -7.01 -17.35
N GLY A 237 -9.72 -6.88 -17.56
CA GLY A 237 -8.86 -6.03 -16.77
C GLY A 237 -8.64 -4.67 -17.40
N ARG A 238 -8.10 -3.78 -16.58
CA ARG A 238 -7.60 -2.48 -17.02
C ARG A 238 -6.12 -2.35 -16.73
N LEU A 239 -5.39 -1.70 -17.60
CA LEU A 239 -3.99 -1.34 -17.37
C LEU A 239 -3.96 -0.16 -16.38
N ILE A 240 -3.23 -0.28 -15.27
CA ILE A 240 -3.09 0.77 -14.26
C ILE A 240 -1.73 1.44 -14.27
N SER A 241 -0.72 0.77 -14.82
CA SER A 241 0.61 1.32 -15.03
C SER A 241 1.22 0.73 -16.28
N GLY A 242 1.73 1.60 -17.17
CA GLY A 242 2.54 1.22 -18.32
C GLY A 242 4.00 0.97 -17.97
N GLY A 243 4.34 0.96 -16.67
CA GLY A 243 5.72 0.82 -16.18
C GLY A 243 6.47 2.14 -16.16
N PHE A 244 7.40 2.30 -15.23
CA PHE A 244 8.23 3.52 -15.11
C PHE A 244 9.71 3.27 -15.45
N GLN A 245 10.15 2.02 -15.44
CA GLN A 245 11.53 1.64 -15.78
C GLN A 245 11.61 0.25 -16.40
N PHE A 246 12.63 0.04 -17.20
CA PHE A 246 12.99 -1.28 -17.70
C PHE A 246 13.89 -2.00 -16.70
N GLY A 247 13.66 -3.28 -16.53
CA GLY A 247 14.55 -4.14 -15.76
C GLY A 247 15.95 -4.18 -16.40
N ILE A 248 16.99 -3.88 -15.63
CA ILE A 248 18.37 -3.78 -16.13
C ILE A 248 18.82 -5.09 -16.81
N ASN A 249 18.47 -6.23 -16.23
CA ASN A 249 18.89 -7.55 -16.72
C ASN A 249 17.92 -8.14 -17.74
N THR A 250 16.63 -7.83 -17.65
CA THR A 250 15.58 -8.43 -18.48
C THR A 250 15.25 -7.61 -19.71
N GLN A 251 15.59 -6.31 -19.71
CA GLN A 251 15.19 -5.34 -20.75
C GLN A 251 13.69 -5.35 -21.03
N LYS A 252 12.88 -5.69 -20.02
CA LYS A 252 11.43 -5.70 -20.05
C LYS A 252 10.88 -4.64 -19.12
N LEU A 253 9.73 -4.10 -19.49
CA LEU A 253 9.01 -3.10 -18.72
C LEU A 253 7.99 -3.80 -17.82
N GLU A 254 8.06 -3.59 -16.52
CA GLU A 254 7.05 -4.09 -15.60
C GLU A 254 5.75 -3.31 -15.79
N VAL A 255 4.68 -4.00 -16.11
CA VAL A 255 3.34 -3.43 -16.31
C VAL A 255 2.37 -4.01 -15.29
N TRP A 256 1.46 -3.18 -14.83
CA TRP A 256 0.47 -3.56 -13.82
C TRP A 256 -0.93 -3.45 -14.39
N ALA A 257 -1.65 -4.55 -14.29
CA ALA A 257 -3.04 -4.65 -14.69
C ALA A 257 -3.91 -4.98 -13.46
N GLU A 258 -5.13 -4.49 -13.44
CA GLU A 258 -6.09 -4.70 -12.36
C GLU A 258 -7.34 -5.40 -12.91
N PHE A 259 -7.78 -6.43 -12.21
CA PHE A 259 -8.94 -7.23 -12.58
C PHE A 259 -9.95 -7.26 -11.43
N PRO A 260 -11.27 -7.10 -11.71
CA PRO A 260 -12.30 -7.41 -10.72
C PRO A 260 -12.21 -8.89 -10.30
N ASN A 261 -12.41 -9.19 -9.05
CA ASN A 261 -12.36 -10.56 -8.51
C ASN A 261 -13.45 -10.76 -7.44
N PRO A 262 -14.74 -10.54 -7.79
CA PRO A 262 -15.85 -10.57 -6.83
C PRO A 262 -16.01 -11.91 -6.15
N ASP A 263 -15.74 -13.02 -6.86
CA ASP A 263 -15.86 -14.38 -6.32
C ASP A 263 -14.59 -14.83 -5.57
N HIS A 264 -13.58 -13.95 -5.47
CA HIS A 264 -12.29 -14.23 -4.85
C HIS A 264 -11.60 -15.52 -5.37
N LEU A 265 -11.89 -15.89 -6.63
CA LEU A 265 -11.30 -17.06 -7.30
C LEU A 265 -9.79 -16.90 -7.48
N LEU A 266 -9.38 -15.70 -7.91
CA LEU A 266 -7.99 -15.39 -8.14
C LEU A 266 -7.28 -15.13 -6.81
N ARG A 267 -6.08 -15.75 -6.67
CA ARG A 267 -5.25 -15.62 -5.46
C ARG A 267 -3.86 -15.14 -5.80
N PRO A 268 -3.22 -14.33 -4.98
CA PRO A 268 -1.83 -13.92 -5.16
C PRO A 268 -0.90 -15.13 -5.27
N GLY A 269 0.14 -15.00 -6.11
CA GLY A 269 1.11 -16.06 -6.39
C GLY A 269 0.75 -16.96 -7.56
N LEU A 270 -0.49 -16.92 -8.08
CA LEU A 270 -0.86 -17.69 -9.26
C LEU A 270 -0.18 -17.11 -10.51
N LYS A 271 0.46 -17.97 -11.30
CA LYS A 271 1.02 -17.60 -12.60
C LYS A 271 -0.09 -17.63 -13.65
N VAL A 272 -0.17 -16.60 -14.46
CA VAL A 272 -1.22 -16.40 -15.45
C VAL A 272 -0.63 -15.88 -16.76
N GLU A 273 -1.37 -15.98 -17.85
CA GLU A 273 -1.04 -15.33 -19.11
C GLU A 273 -1.95 -14.12 -19.31
N LEU A 274 -1.34 -12.94 -19.42
CA LEU A 274 -2.03 -11.70 -19.69
C LEU A 274 -2.04 -11.46 -21.20
N GLU A 275 -3.21 -11.44 -21.81
CA GLU A 275 -3.39 -11.03 -23.19
C GLU A 275 -3.88 -9.58 -23.25
N SER A 276 -3.20 -8.78 -24.06
CA SER A 276 -3.50 -7.35 -24.17
C SER A 276 -3.77 -6.96 -25.62
N ARG A 277 -4.84 -6.20 -25.86
CA ARG A 277 -5.29 -5.80 -27.19
C ARG A 277 -5.56 -4.29 -27.22
N LEU A 278 -5.09 -3.60 -28.25
CA LEU A 278 -5.47 -2.21 -28.51
C LEU A 278 -6.88 -2.16 -29.12
N ILE A 279 -7.80 -1.40 -28.51
CA ILE A 279 -9.19 -1.26 -28.95
C ILE A 279 -9.28 -0.30 -30.15
N ASN A 280 -8.48 0.76 -30.17
CA ASN A 280 -8.53 1.86 -31.16
C ASN A 280 -7.31 1.91 -32.09
N GLY A 281 -6.62 0.81 -32.33
CA GLY A 281 -5.53 0.75 -33.32
C GLY A 281 -6.08 0.84 -34.74
N ARG A 282 -6.27 2.07 -35.26
CA ARG A 282 -6.42 2.36 -36.70
C ARG A 282 -5.08 2.67 -37.31
#